data_91515bb6548e85ca775dd852a720f326
#
_entry.id   91515bb6548e85ca775dd852a720f326
#
_cell.length_a   1.000
_cell.length_b   1.000
_cell.length_c   1.000
_cell.angle_alpha   90.00
_cell.angle_beta   90.00
_cell.angle_gamma   90.00
#
_symmetry.space_group_name_H-M   'P 1'
#
loop_
_entity.id
_entity.type
_entity.pdbx_description
1 polymer ?
#
loop_
_entity_poly.entity_id
_entity_poly.type
_entity_poly.pdbx_seq_one_letter_code
_entity_poly.pdbx_strand_id
1 'polypeptide(L)' 'MNLENYIASIENYPQEGITFRDISPLMADGNAYSYAIREIVQYATNKEIDMIVGPEARGFIVGCPVAF' A
#
# COMPACT_ATOMS: atom_id res chain seq x y z
N MET A 1 -13.82 0.24 5.50
CA MET A 1 -12.68 0.83 6.25
C MET A 1 -12.10 1.99 5.45
N ASN A 2 -11.84 3.09 6.11
CA ASN A 2 -11.25 4.25 5.43
C ASN A 2 -9.74 4.23 5.62
N LEU A 3 -9.02 3.80 4.57
CA LEU A 3 -7.57 3.67 4.63
C LEU A 3 -6.83 5.01 4.75
N GLU A 4 -7.47 6.11 4.39
CA GLU A 4 -6.85 7.42 4.53
C GLU A 4 -6.49 7.73 5.98
N ASN A 5 -7.24 7.16 6.92
CA ASN A 5 -6.97 7.34 8.35
C ASN A 5 -5.66 6.69 8.79
N TYR A 6 -5.09 5.84 7.95
CA TYR A 6 -3.85 5.11 8.24
C TYR A 6 -2.68 5.62 7.43
N ILE A 7 -2.85 6.76 6.75
CA ILE A 7 -1.80 7.37 5.95
C ILE A 7 -1.45 8.71 6.58
N ALA A 8 -0.21 8.85 7.02
CA ALA A 8 0.26 10.12 7.59
C ALA A 8 0.65 11.08 6.48
N SER A 9 0.39 12.35 6.69
CA SER A 9 0.78 13.39 5.75
C SER A 9 1.81 14.28 6.42
N ILE A 10 2.96 14.45 5.77
CA ILE A 10 4.04 15.29 6.27
C ILE A 10 4.22 16.43 5.27
N GLU A 11 3.82 17.63 5.69
CA GLU A 11 3.91 18.79 4.81
C GLU A 11 5.34 19.27 4.72
N ASN A 12 5.70 19.80 3.55
CA ASN A 12 7.00 20.39 3.28
C ASN A 12 8.15 19.40 3.52
N TYR A 13 7.97 18.17 3.07
CA TYR A 13 8.97 17.12 3.21
C TYR A 13 9.08 16.34 1.89
N PRO A 14 10.27 16.07 1.41
CA PRO A 14 11.57 16.41 1.99
C PRO A 14 11.97 17.89 1.78
N GLN A 15 11.16 18.63 1.06
CA GLN A 15 11.41 20.04 0.86
C GLN A 15 10.10 20.81 0.76
N GLU A 16 10.18 22.14 0.89
CA GLU A 16 9.02 23.01 0.86
C GLU A 16 8.21 22.79 -0.42
N GLY A 17 6.89 22.80 -0.26
CA GLY A 17 5.95 22.62 -1.38
C GLY A 17 5.60 21.18 -1.67
N ILE A 18 6.22 20.21 -1.00
CA ILE A 18 5.94 18.79 -1.19
C ILE A 18 5.26 18.24 0.05
N THR A 19 4.14 17.53 -0.15
CA THR A 19 3.49 16.78 0.93
C THR A 19 3.85 15.32 0.77
N PHE A 20 4.52 14.77 1.78
CA PHE A 20 4.92 13.37 1.79
C PHE A 20 3.82 12.54 2.42
N ARG A 21 3.46 11.43 1.79
CA ARG A 21 2.46 10.49 2.31
C ARG A 21 3.19 9.27 2.87
N ASP A 22 2.97 8.99 4.14
CA ASP A 22 3.64 7.91 4.84
C ASP A 22 2.65 6.80 5.13
N ILE A 23 2.90 5.60 4.61
CA ILE A 23 2.03 4.45 4.79
C ILE A 23 2.45 3.57 5.97
N SER A 24 3.44 3.99 6.75
CA SER A 24 3.87 3.21 7.90
C SER A 24 2.74 2.87 8.87
N PRO A 25 1.83 3.82 9.21
CA PRO A 25 0.73 3.47 10.10
C PRO A 25 -0.17 2.38 9.54
N LEU A 26 -0.37 2.37 8.21
CA LEU A 26 -1.17 1.34 7.56
C LEU A 26 -0.51 -0.02 7.69
N MET A 27 0.80 -0.08 7.44
CA MET A 27 1.55 -1.33 7.54
C MET A 27 1.66 -1.83 8.98
N ALA A 28 1.61 -0.91 9.95
CA ALA A 28 1.70 -1.28 11.36
C ALA A 28 0.39 -1.82 11.92
N ASP A 29 -0.73 -1.58 11.24
CA ASP A 29 -2.04 -2.03 11.69
C ASP A 29 -2.45 -3.24 10.87
N GLY A 30 -2.51 -4.40 11.51
CA GLY A 30 -2.80 -5.66 10.81
C GLY A 30 -4.14 -5.67 10.09
N ASN A 31 -5.15 -5.05 10.67
CA ASN A 31 -6.47 -5.00 10.05
C ASN A 31 -6.46 -4.10 8.81
N ALA A 32 -5.82 -2.93 8.91
CA ALA A 32 -5.75 -2.00 7.79
C ALA A 32 -4.91 -2.57 6.66
N TYR A 33 -3.76 -3.15 6.98
CA TYR A 33 -2.87 -3.75 5.99
C TYR A 33 -3.58 -4.91 5.28
N SER A 34 -4.18 -5.79 6.06
CA SER A 34 -4.92 -6.93 5.51
C SER A 34 -6.07 -6.49 4.61
N TYR A 35 -6.79 -5.44 5.03
CA TYR A 35 -7.87 -4.87 4.22
C TYR A 35 -7.34 -4.35 2.89
N ALA A 36 -6.25 -3.60 2.92
CA ALA A 36 -5.66 -3.05 1.71
C ALA A 36 -5.24 -4.15 0.73
N ILE A 37 -4.58 -5.19 1.26
CA ILE A 37 -4.14 -6.32 0.42
C ILE A 37 -5.34 -7.03 -0.18
N ARG A 38 -6.39 -7.28 0.59
CA ARG A 38 -7.59 -7.96 0.08
C ARG A 38 -8.27 -7.16 -1.02
N GLU A 39 -8.30 -5.82 -0.90
CA GLU A 39 -8.89 -4.98 -1.93
C GLU A 39 -8.13 -5.10 -3.24
N ILE A 40 -6.81 -5.17 -3.18
CA ILE A 40 -6.00 -5.34 -4.38
C ILE A 40 -6.20 -6.74 -4.97
N VAL A 41 -6.28 -7.76 -4.12
CA VAL A 41 -6.53 -9.13 -4.57
C VAL A 41 -7.88 -9.23 -5.28
N GLN A 42 -8.92 -8.62 -4.72
CA GLN A 42 -10.23 -8.62 -5.35
C GLN A 42 -10.19 -7.97 -6.73
N TYR A 43 -9.49 -6.84 -6.83
CA TYR A 43 -9.34 -6.15 -8.10
C TYR A 43 -8.65 -7.04 -9.13
N ALA A 44 -7.62 -7.78 -8.70
CA ALA A 44 -6.81 -8.60 -9.58
C ALA A 44 -7.46 -9.94 -9.96
N THR A 45 -8.35 -10.46 -9.13
CA THR A 45 -8.86 -11.83 -9.24
C THR A 45 -9.44 -12.16 -10.62
N ASN A 46 -10.13 -11.20 -11.25
CA ASN A 46 -10.78 -11.43 -12.55
C ASN A 46 -9.95 -10.93 -13.74
N LYS A 47 -8.67 -10.67 -13.53
CA LYS A 47 -7.80 -10.06 -14.55
C LYS A 47 -6.87 -11.05 -15.24
N GLU A 48 -6.96 -12.33 -14.92
CA GLU A 48 -6.10 -13.36 -15.52
C GLU A 48 -4.62 -13.02 -15.39
N ILE A 49 -4.21 -12.65 -14.17
CA ILE A 49 -2.84 -12.23 -13.90
C ILE A 49 -1.96 -13.45 -13.68
N ASP A 50 -0.84 -13.52 -14.39
CA ASP A 50 0.12 -14.61 -14.26
C ASP A 50 1.27 -14.26 -13.33
N MET A 51 1.56 -12.98 -13.16
CA MET A 51 2.73 -12.55 -12.40
C MET A 51 2.49 -11.18 -11.78
N ILE A 52 3.01 -11.00 -10.58
CA ILE A 52 2.99 -9.71 -9.88
C ILE A 52 4.42 -9.19 -9.85
N VAL A 53 4.62 -7.93 -10.24
CA VAL A 53 5.92 -7.29 -10.18
C VAL A 53 5.84 -6.06 -9.30
N GLY A 54 6.94 -5.75 -8.61
CA GLY A 54 6.99 -4.59 -7.74
C GLY A 54 8.40 -4.05 -7.66
N PRO A 55 8.57 -2.72 -7.64
CA PRO A 55 9.90 -2.13 -7.50
C PRO A 55 10.44 -2.33 -6.09
N GLU A 56 11.76 -2.48 -6.00
CA GLU A 56 12.44 -2.61 -4.71
C GLU A 56 12.38 -1.26 -3.98
N ALA A 57 12.14 -1.20 -2.66
CA ALA A 57 11.78 -2.41 -1.87
C ALA A 57 10.32 -2.33 -1.47
N ARG A 58 9.73 -1.14 -1.61
CA ARG A 58 8.35 -0.88 -1.18
C ARG A 58 7.34 -1.67 -1.99
N GLY A 59 7.65 -1.91 -3.26
CA GLY A 59 6.77 -2.71 -4.09
C GLY A 59 6.62 -4.15 -3.60
N PHE A 60 7.63 -4.67 -2.91
CA PHE A 60 7.59 -6.03 -2.37
C PHE A 60 6.64 -6.12 -1.18
N ILE A 61 6.52 -5.04 -0.40
CA ILE A 61 5.64 -5.01 0.78
C ILE A 61 4.19 -5.25 0.37
N VAL A 62 3.80 -4.78 -0.79
CA VAL A 62 2.45 -4.96 -1.32
C VAL A 62 2.41 -6.14 -2.28
N GLY A 63 3.39 -6.25 -3.17
CA GLY A 63 3.38 -7.26 -4.21
C GLY A 63 3.44 -8.68 -3.68
N CYS A 64 4.29 -8.94 -2.70
CA CYS A 64 4.41 -10.29 -2.16
C CYS A 64 3.13 -10.78 -1.48
N PRO A 65 2.51 -10.00 -0.58
CA PRO A 65 1.23 -10.44 0.00
C PRO A 65 0.13 -10.62 -1.03
N VAL A 66 0.08 -9.75 -2.04
CA VAL A 66 -0.94 -9.88 -3.10
C VAL A 66 -0.71 -11.16 -3.90
N ALA A 67 0.54 -11.46 -4.24
CA ALA A 67 0.86 -12.68 -4.99
C ALA A 67 0.55 -13.93 -4.18
N PHE A 68 0.83 -13.90 -2.89
CA PHE A 68 0.60 -15.01 -1.99
C PHE A 68 -0.89 -15.35 -1.86
#